data_953567abb496a2468b7257314e054f82
#
_entry.id   953567abb496a2468b7257314e054f82
#
_cell.length_a   1.000
_cell.length_b   1.000
_cell.length_c   1.000
_cell.angle_alpha   90.00
_cell.angle_beta   90.00
_cell.angle_gamma   90.00
#
_symmetry.space_group_name_H-M   'P 1'
#
loop_
_entity.id
_entity.type
_entity.pdbx_description
1 polymer ?
#
loop_
_entity_poly.entity_id
_entity_poly.type
_entity_poly.pdbx_seq_one_letter_code
_entity_poly.pdbx_strand_id
1 'polypeptide(L)'
;MFPAHFSRVAHRFALLCLAGAALSAQPALADEICGRFAKPPEQPNSAEVGAMLDEFQKIPDAPTLITSIESVPAAGTLPAYCRFKGTTAPQINFELRLPVAWNGKLLMQGCGGMCGWLNMGATEDSLEKHYAVVNTDMGHAGPPAVAIWAYENRSAELDFAYRSTWTTAVVSKRIAEAFYGSAPQRSYFNGCSTGGRQGMIAAQRFPELFDGIISGAPVLNQTGTGLLHLLWSARANVSADGKPILSTAKLARVHDAVIAACDRMDGVTDGVIPDPRACNFQPETLACAYGAGSGPVAARTSGSAAAVCLTPEELGALRKLYDGASNATGRLTWAGGGGLQRGSEYTWSPVYVNEAGKHGLIISSPSLIQQLIQYKAFYIDPGPSMTLMDFDYERDVPRLALTESFYNAQNPDLRRFKARGGKLLAYHGWDDTEVTPGYSVDYYETATRTMGGPEATRDFYRLFMVPGMGHCRRGNGADAIDYLDALERWVEKGEAPEQLIAHKLVKQQSYLGLPRPRYPLKTGEYKWRRPVFPYPDVGVYTGKGDSADPANWQPQRLPIPANAAGKARR
;
A
#
# COMPACT_ATOMS: atom_id res chain seq x y z
N MET A 1 65.91 30.23 14.42
CA MET A 1 65.07 29.04 14.48
C MET A 1 63.63 29.41 14.16
N PHE A 2 63.31 29.35 12.96
CA PHE A 2 61.96 29.26 12.35
C PHE A 2 62.08 28.05 11.43
N PRO A 3 61.10 27.28 11.12
CA PRO A 3 59.65 27.44 10.85
C PRO A 3 58.82 26.18 11.13
N ALA A 4 57.53 26.30 11.31
CA ALA A 4 56.62 25.16 11.15
C ALA A 4 55.13 25.55 10.97
N HIS A 5 54.81 26.77 10.55
CA HIS A 5 53.38 27.18 10.47
C HIS A 5 52.84 27.42 9.06
N PHE A 6 53.63 27.33 8.00
CA PHE A 6 53.15 27.63 6.64
C PHE A 6 52.57 26.42 5.87
N SER A 7 52.81 25.19 6.31
CA SER A 7 52.37 23.99 5.59
C SER A 7 50.90 23.58 5.83
N ARG A 8 50.30 23.97 6.97
CA ARG A 8 48.90 23.56 7.30
C ARG A 8 47.82 24.45 6.72
N VAL A 9 48.14 25.69 6.35
CA VAL A 9 47.14 26.62 5.76
C VAL A 9 46.97 26.34 4.27
N ALA A 10 48.04 25.99 3.55
CA ALA A 10 48.00 25.67 2.14
C ALA A 10 47.17 24.39 1.84
N HIS A 11 47.26 23.38 2.72
CA HIS A 11 46.48 22.15 2.56
C HIS A 11 44.96 22.33 2.82
N ARG A 12 44.58 23.25 3.70
CA ARG A 12 43.17 23.56 3.94
C ARG A 12 42.53 24.37 2.81
N PHE A 13 43.29 25.24 2.15
CA PHE A 13 42.82 26.00 1.00
C PHE A 13 42.70 25.14 -0.25
N ALA A 14 43.60 24.18 -0.46
CA ALA A 14 43.53 23.25 -1.59
C ALA A 14 42.33 22.28 -1.48
N LEU A 15 41.99 21.81 -0.27
CA LEU A 15 40.82 20.96 -0.02
C LEU A 15 39.48 21.72 -0.16
N LEU A 16 39.43 23.00 0.21
CA LEU A 16 38.26 23.85 0.02
C LEU A 16 38.04 24.21 -1.46
N CYS A 17 39.08 24.44 -2.22
CA CYS A 17 38.96 24.67 -3.66
C CYS A 17 38.57 23.40 -4.44
N LEU A 18 39.04 22.22 -4.02
CA LEU A 18 38.65 20.96 -4.63
C LEU A 18 37.19 20.58 -4.32
N ALA A 19 36.70 20.85 -3.11
CA ALA A 19 35.30 20.64 -2.75
C ALA A 19 34.37 21.63 -3.46
N GLY A 20 34.81 22.90 -3.62
CA GLY A 20 34.06 23.91 -4.38
C GLY A 20 34.00 23.61 -5.89
N ALA A 21 35.10 23.11 -6.47
CA ALA A 21 35.15 22.69 -7.87
C ALA A 21 34.30 21.44 -8.15
N ALA A 22 34.22 20.49 -7.21
CA ALA A 22 33.37 19.32 -7.32
C ALA A 22 31.88 19.67 -7.25
N LEU A 23 31.49 20.63 -6.41
CA LEU A 23 30.10 21.11 -6.31
C LEU A 23 29.65 21.94 -7.53
N SER A 24 30.56 22.67 -8.18
CA SER A 24 30.25 23.43 -9.39
C SER A 24 30.31 22.61 -10.69
N ALA A 25 30.97 21.46 -10.68
CA ALA A 25 31.07 20.57 -11.84
C ALA A 25 29.83 19.68 -12.04
N GLN A 26 29.05 19.42 -10.99
CA GLN A 26 27.86 18.55 -11.10
C GLN A 26 26.74 19.08 -12.01
N PRO A 27 26.35 20.38 -11.97
CA PRO A 27 25.36 20.91 -12.91
C PRO A 27 25.84 20.86 -14.37
N ALA A 28 27.10 21.22 -14.62
CA ALA A 28 27.69 21.19 -15.97
C ALA A 28 27.74 19.75 -16.54
N LEU A 29 28.03 18.75 -15.70
CA LEU A 29 28.03 17.34 -16.11
C LEU A 29 26.61 16.84 -16.37
N ALA A 30 25.62 17.25 -15.58
CA ALA A 30 24.21 16.93 -15.81
C ALA A 30 23.74 17.50 -17.15
N ASP A 31 24.04 18.78 -17.42
CA ASP A 31 23.70 19.44 -18.67
C ASP A 31 24.39 18.79 -19.88
N GLU A 32 25.66 18.38 -19.73
CA GLU A 32 26.38 17.68 -20.77
C GLU A 32 25.77 16.31 -21.06
N ILE A 33 25.51 15.49 -20.04
CA ILE A 33 24.95 14.14 -20.19
C ILE A 33 23.51 14.22 -20.69
N CYS A 34 22.64 15.03 -20.07
CA CYS A 34 21.26 15.20 -20.54
C CYS A 34 21.21 15.86 -21.92
N GLY A 35 22.12 16.79 -22.17
CA GLY A 35 22.23 17.50 -23.44
C GLY A 35 22.54 16.58 -24.63
N ARG A 36 23.18 15.43 -24.42
CA ARG A 36 23.35 14.41 -25.48
C ARG A 36 22.00 13.89 -25.98
N PHE A 37 20.99 13.84 -25.13
CA PHE A 37 19.65 13.32 -25.43
C PHE A 37 18.63 14.43 -25.73
N ALA A 38 18.88 15.68 -25.30
CA ALA A 38 17.93 16.79 -25.39
C ALA A 38 18.11 17.71 -26.61
N LYS A 39 19.16 17.53 -27.44
CA LYS A 39 19.46 18.45 -28.54
C LYS A 39 18.61 18.21 -29.78
N PRO A 40 18.15 19.30 -30.45
CA PRO A 40 17.40 19.19 -31.72
C PRO A 40 18.24 18.65 -32.85
N PRO A 41 17.63 18.16 -33.95
CA PRO A 41 18.24 17.35 -35.02
C PRO A 41 19.31 18.04 -35.88
N GLU A 42 19.73 19.24 -35.61
CA GLU A 42 20.66 20.03 -36.44
C GLU A 42 22.15 19.93 -36.02
N GLN A 43 22.52 19.07 -35.07
CA GLN A 43 23.92 18.91 -34.62
C GLN A 43 24.46 17.49 -34.83
N PRO A 44 25.80 17.27 -35.02
CA PRO A 44 26.38 15.99 -35.46
C PRO A 44 26.05 14.76 -34.61
N ASN A 45 25.69 14.93 -33.32
CA ASN A 45 25.22 13.82 -32.46
C ASN A 45 23.70 13.60 -32.53
N SER A 46 22.98 14.35 -33.33
CA SER A 46 21.51 14.32 -33.42
C SER A 46 21.00 13.08 -34.17
N ALA A 47 21.78 12.55 -35.11
CA ALA A 47 21.40 11.34 -35.84
C ALA A 47 21.41 10.09 -34.96
N GLU A 48 22.41 9.96 -34.05
CA GLU A 48 22.48 8.85 -33.09
C GLU A 48 21.38 8.92 -32.07
N VAL A 49 21.10 10.13 -31.54
CA VAL A 49 19.99 10.36 -30.60
C VAL A 49 18.65 10.13 -31.27
N GLY A 50 18.45 10.63 -32.49
CA GLY A 50 17.25 10.37 -33.27
C GLY A 50 17.03 8.88 -33.48
N ALA A 51 18.08 8.15 -33.95
CA ALA A 51 18.03 6.71 -34.14
C ALA A 51 17.70 5.95 -32.83
N MET A 52 18.27 6.38 -31.68
CA MET A 52 17.99 5.78 -30.37
C MET A 52 16.54 6.04 -29.94
N LEU A 53 16.02 7.25 -30.11
CA LEU A 53 14.62 7.58 -29.80
C LEU A 53 13.66 6.79 -30.70
N ASP A 54 14.01 6.57 -31.95
CA ASP A 54 13.27 5.72 -32.88
C ASP A 54 13.27 4.24 -32.46
N GLU A 55 14.36 3.75 -31.85
CA GLU A 55 14.39 2.39 -31.29
C GLU A 55 13.38 2.19 -30.14
N PHE A 56 13.11 3.22 -29.34
CA PHE A 56 12.08 3.11 -28.30
C PHE A 56 10.67 2.97 -28.91
N GLN A 57 10.42 3.49 -30.11
CA GLN A 57 9.16 3.28 -30.82
C GLN A 57 9.01 1.85 -31.35
N LYS A 58 10.10 1.09 -31.42
CA LYS A 58 10.12 -0.30 -31.91
C LYS A 58 10.18 -1.34 -30.80
N ILE A 59 10.13 -0.93 -29.51
CA ILE A 59 10.10 -1.89 -28.41
C ILE A 59 8.86 -2.79 -28.59
N PRO A 60 9.03 -4.12 -28.71
CA PRO A 60 7.89 -5.02 -28.90
C PRO A 60 6.86 -4.88 -27.76
N ASP A 61 5.59 -4.77 -28.11
CA ASP A 61 4.45 -4.61 -27.21
C ASP A 61 4.47 -3.35 -26.32
N ALA A 62 5.52 -2.50 -26.46
CA ALA A 62 5.69 -1.26 -25.70
C ALA A 62 6.26 -0.11 -26.56
N PRO A 63 5.70 0.17 -27.76
CA PRO A 63 6.18 1.25 -28.59
C PRO A 63 6.04 2.58 -27.86
N THR A 64 7.15 3.31 -27.70
CA THR A 64 7.23 4.46 -26.80
C THR A 64 7.73 5.71 -27.52
N LEU A 65 6.99 6.81 -27.35
CA LEU A 65 7.38 8.15 -27.75
C LEU A 65 7.92 8.92 -26.55
N ILE A 66 9.16 9.40 -26.63
CA ILE A 66 9.70 10.34 -25.64
C ILE A 66 9.18 11.74 -25.97
N THR A 67 8.51 12.35 -25.02
CA THR A 67 7.85 13.66 -25.19
C THR A 67 8.68 14.83 -24.65
N SER A 68 9.53 14.61 -23.64
CA SER A 68 10.52 15.60 -23.20
C SER A 68 11.72 14.95 -22.52
N ILE A 69 12.87 15.62 -22.62
CA ILE A 69 14.10 15.31 -21.90
C ILE A 69 14.63 16.63 -21.32
N GLU A 70 14.81 16.67 -20.01
CA GLU A 70 15.18 17.90 -19.31
C GLU A 70 16.30 17.63 -18.31
N SER A 71 17.31 18.51 -18.25
CA SER A 71 18.28 18.54 -17.16
C SER A 71 17.69 19.24 -15.95
N VAL A 72 17.76 18.59 -14.80
CA VAL A 72 17.30 19.15 -13.53
C VAL A 72 18.49 19.24 -12.57
N PRO A 73 18.87 20.45 -12.15
CA PRO A 73 20.02 20.66 -11.25
C PRO A 73 19.73 20.07 -9.87
N ALA A 74 20.81 19.79 -9.12
CA ALA A 74 20.69 19.38 -7.73
C ALA A 74 19.98 20.44 -6.88
N ALA A 75 19.07 20.02 -6.01
CA ALA A 75 18.31 20.92 -5.14
C ALA A 75 18.03 20.27 -3.77
N GLY A 76 18.45 20.93 -2.71
CA GLY A 76 18.35 20.38 -1.35
C GLY A 76 19.13 19.08 -1.22
N THR A 77 18.45 17.98 -0.96
CA THR A 77 19.05 16.64 -0.86
C THR A 77 18.95 15.84 -2.17
N LEU A 78 18.20 16.33 -3.15
CA LEU A 78 18.06 15.67 -4.43
C LEU A 78 19.30 15.88 -5.30
N PRO A 79 19.88 14.83 -5.89
CA PRO A 79 20.98 14.94 -6.85
C PRO A 79 20.52 15.61 -8.14
N ALA A 80 21.46 16.06 -8.95
CA ALA A 80 21.17 16.42 -10.34
C ALA A 80 20.75 15.17 -11.13
N TYR A 81 19.76 15.31 -12.02
CA TYR A 81 19.20 14.20 -12.80
C TYR A 81 18.66 14.63 -14.15
N CYS A 82 18.59 13.68 -15.08
CA CYS A 82 17.84 13.84 -16.32
C CYS A 82 16.39 13.35 -16.12
N ARG A 83 15.44 14.18 -16.52
CA ARG A 83 14.02 13.87 -16.50
C ARG A 83 13.54 13.50 -17.89
N PHE A 84 13.15 12.26 -18.07
CA PHE A 84 12.50 11.76 -19.27
C PHE A 84 10.99 11.66 -19.02
N LYS A 85 10.21 12.21 -19.94
CA LYS A 85 8.77 11.96 -20.03
C LYS A 85 8.47 11.30 -21.36
N GLY A 86 7.51 10.38 -21.34
CA GLY A 86 7.12 9.67 -22.54
C GLY A 86 5.74 9.05 -22.42
N THR A 87 5.26 8.59 -23.56
CA THR A 87 4.00 7.87 -23.69
C THR A 87 4.24 6.55 -24.39
N THR A 88 3.91 5.44 -23.73
CA THR A 88 3.82 4.13 -24.34
C THR A 88 2.43 3.93 -24.91
N ALA A 89 2.36 3.51 -26.17
CA ALA A 89 1.08 3.40 -26.85
C ALA A 89 0.10 2.40 -26.17
N PRO A 90 -1.21 2.70 -26.17
CA PRO A 90 -1.80 3.87 -26.83
C PRO A 90 -1.74 5.16 -25.97
N GLN A 91 -1.63 5.08 -24.62
CA GLN A 91 -1.83 6.25 -23.76
C GLN A 91 -1.17 6.18 -22.38
N ILE A 92 -0.22 5.25 -22.17
CA ILE A 92 0.44 5.09 -20.85
C ILE A 92 1.55 6.13 -20.71
N ASN A 93 1.34 7.15 -19.89
CA ASN A 93 2.35 8.15 -19.63
C ASN A 93 3.23 7.74 -18.45
N PHE A 94 4.50 8.15 -18.52
CA PHE A 94 5.47 7.93 -17.45
C PHE A 94 6.44 9.11 -17.30
N GLU A 95 7.03 9.23 -16.11
CA GLU A 95 8.20 10.05 -15.84
C GLU A 95 9.30 9.18 -15.24
N LEU A 96 10.48 9.24 -15.85
CA LEU A 96 11.69 8.56 -15.41
C LEU A 96 12.75 9.61 -15.07
N ARG A 97 13.33 9.53 -13.86
CA ARG A 97 14.41 10.39 -13.40
C ARG A 97 15.70 9.58 -13.27
N LEU A 98 16.72 10.00 -13.97
CA LEU A 98 18.02 9.34 -14.08
C LEU A 98 19.08 10.22 -13.39
N PRO A 99 19.51 9.92 -12.14
CA PRO A 99 20.51 10.71 -11.45
C PRO A 99 21.88 10.62 -12.13
N VAL A 100 22.63 11.72 -12.19
CA VAL A 100 23.97 11.76 -12.78
C VAL A 100 24.92 10.79 -12.07
N ALA A 101 24.87 10.77 -10.75
CA ALA A 101 25.62 9.82 -9.92
C ALA A 101 24.75 8.59 -9.61
N TRP A 102 24.56 7.71 -10.61
CA TRP A 102 23.70 6.54 -10.49
C TRP A 102 24.32 5.42 -9.65
N ASN A 103 23.51 4.77 -8.80
CA ASN A 103 23.94 3.64 -7.96
C ASN A 103 23.80 2.26 -8.65
N GLY A 104 23.46 2.21 -9.95
CA GLY A 104 23.25 0.98 -10.70
C GLY A 104 21.87 0.35 -10.50
N LYS A 105 20.94 0.99 -9.79
CA LYS A 105 19.64 0.44 -9.42
C LYS A 105 18.49 1.23 -10.04
N LEU A 106 17.41 0.50 -10.37
CA LEU A 106 16.13 1.08 -10.81
C LEU A 106 15.05 0.80 -9.77
N LEU A 107 14.25 1.80 -9.44
CA LEU A 107 13.06 1.63 -8.62
C LEU A 107 11.82 2.16 -9.35
N MET A 108 10.85 1.28 -9.53
CA MET A 108 9.51 1.66 -9.99
C MET A 108 8.59 1.85 -8.80
N GLN A 109 7.97 3.03 -8.72
CA GLN A 109 7.00 3.35 -7.68
C GLN A 109 5.59 3.05 -8.17
N GLY A 110 4.83 2.27 -7.41
CA GLY A 110 3.42 2.02 -7.64
C GLY A 110 2.53 3.22 -7.31
N CYS A 111 1.33 3.25 -7.87
CA CYS A 111 0.33 4.28 -7.63
C CYS A 111 -0.64 3.92 -6.50
N GLY A 112 -1.58 4.82 -6.18
CA GLY A 112 -2.65 4.61 -5.19
C GLY A 112 -4.04 4.91 -5.76
N GLY A 113 -5.08 4.34 -5.15
CA GLY A 113 -6.46 4.49 -5.60
C GLY A 113 -6.63 4.00 -7.04
N MET A 114 -7.33 4.78 -7.85
CA MET A 114 -7.50 4.52 -9.28
C MET A 114 -6.35 5.06 -10.14
N CYS A 115 -5.23 5.49 -9.54
CA CYS A 115 -4.07 6.06 -10.27
C CYS A 115 -4.42 7.33 -11.07
N GLY A 116 -4.02 7.44 -12.33
CA GLY A 116 -4.41 8.55 -13.21
C GLY A 116 -3.52 9.79 -13.14
N TRP A 117 -2.37 9.73 -12.44
CA TRP A 117 -1.41 10.83 -12.30
C TRP A 117 0.00 10.33 -11.92
N LEU A 118 1.00 11.15 -12.21
CA LEU A 118 2.40 10.83 -11.94
C LEU A 118 2.79 11.32 -10.53
N ASN A 119 2.89 10.39 -9.57
CA ASN A 119 3.28 10.72 -8.19
C ASN A 119 4.80 10.65 -8.00
N MET A 120 5.52 11.59 -8.60
CA MET A 120 6.99 11.62 -8.52
C MET A 120 7.51 12.02 -7.14
N GLY A 121 6.74 12.73 -6.31
CA GLY A 121 7.11 13.00 -4.92
C GLY A 121 7.29 11.72 -4.08
N ALA A 122 6.63 10.64 -4.46
CA ALA A 122 6.79 9.35 -3.80
C ALA A 122 8.13 8.64 -4.14
N THR A 123 8.89 9.14 -5.10
CA THR A 123 10.19 8.57 -5.53
C THR A 123 11.39 9.32 -4.97
N GLU A 124 11.20 10.46 -4.30
CA GLU A 124 12.29 11.37 -3.89
C GLU A 124 13.29 10.69 -2.95
N ASP A 125 12.83 9.92 -1.97
CA ASP A 125 13.72 9.20 -1.04
C ASP A 125 14.67 8.23 -1.76
N SER A 126 14.18 7.59 -2.83
CA SER A 126 15.00 6.69 -3.64
C SER A 126 15.91 7.44 -4.60
N LEU A 127 15.45 8.57 -5.15
CA LEU A 127 16.28 9.46 -5.96
C LEU A 127 17.42 10.06 -5.14
N GLU A 128 17.19 10.44 -3.88
CA GLU A 128 18.24 10.86 -2.94
C GLU A 128 19.31 9.79 -2.70
N LYS A 129 18.89 8.51 -2.74
CA LYS A 129 19.78 7.34 -2.69
C LYS A 129 20.40 7.00 -4.04
N HIS A 130 20.27 7.88 -5.03
CA HIS A 130 20.83 7.75 -6.39
C HIS A 130 20.23 6.60 -7.23
N TYR A 131 19.01 6.17 -6.96
CA TYR A 131 18.28 5.27 -7.85
C TYR A 131 17.81 6.00 -9.11
N ALA A 132 17.82 5.33 -10.24
CA ALA A 132 16.91 5.66 -11.33
C ALA A 132 15.48 5.37 -10.87
N VAL A 133 14.57 6.33 -10.99
CA VAL A 133 13.21 6.18 -10.44
C VAL A 133 12.15 6.48 -11.49
N VAL A 134 11.09 5.67 -11.50
CA VAL A 134 10.00 5.80 -12.47
C VAL A 134 8.63 5.66 -11.81
N ASN A 135 7.66 6.41 -12.35
CA ASN A 135 6.24 6.28 -12.05
C ASN A 135 5.41 6.44 -13.32
N THR A 136 4.20 5.88 -13.34
CA THR A 136 3.26 5.91 -14.48
C THR A 136 1.85 6.29 -14.03
N ASP A 137 1.09 6.91 -14.93
CA ASP A 137 -0.33 7.24 -14.73
C ASP A 137 -1.26 6.03 -14.89
N MET A 138 -0.73 4.88 -15.27
CA MET A 138 -1.46 3.63 -15.51
C MET A 138 -2.40 3.67 -16.73
N GLY A 139 -2.10 4.51 -17.72
CA GLY A 139 -2.80 4.54 -19.00
C GLY A 139 -4.09 5.37 -18.98
N HIS A 140 -4.23 6.29 -18.05
CA HIS A 140 -5.33 7.24 -18.02
C HIS A 140 -4.96 8.46 -17.18
N ALA A 141 -5.71 9.56 -17.36
CA ALA A 141 -5.55 10.77 -16.55
C ALA A 141 -6.80 11.01 -15.69
N GLY A 142 -6.60 11.42 -14.44
CA GLY A 142 -7.68 11.77 -13.53
C GLY A 142 -7.31 11.70 -12.06
N PRO A 143 -8.18 12.16 -11.17
CA PRO A 143 -7.97 12.02 -9.72
C PRO A 143 -7.99 10.55 -9.30
N PRO A 144 -7.18 10.15 -8.29
CA PRO A 144 -7.08 8.76 -7.83
C PRO A 144 -8.37 8.22 -7.19
N ALA A 145 -9.38 9.06 -7.04
CA ALA A 145 -10.68 8.72 -6.52
C ALA A 145 -11.74 8.46 -7.62
N VAL A 146 -11.38 8.52 -8.90
CA VAL A 146 -12.35 8.51 -10.01
C VAL A 146 -12.01 7.41 -11.02
N ALA A 147 -12.99 6.60 -11.39
CA ALA A 147 -12.84 5.47 -12.31
C ALA A 147 -13.65 5.60 -13.62
N ILE A 148 -14.16 6.81 -13.96
CA ILE A 148 -14.96 7.02 -15.18
C ILE A 148 -14.19 6.67 -16.46
N TRP A 149 -12.87 6.76 -16.43
CA TRP A 149 -11.97 6.41 -17.52
C TRP A 149 -12.10 4.95 -17.98
N ALA A 150 -12.58 4.07 -17.09
CA ALA A 150 -12.77 2.64 -17.38
C ALA A 150 -14.09 2.35 -18.08
N TYR A 151 -15.05 3.31 -18.07
CA TYR A 151 -16.38 3.07 -18.66
C TYR A 151 -16.27 2.82 -20.15
N GLU A 152 -16.72 1.64 -20.59
CA GLU A 152 -16.64 1.14 -21.98
C GLU A 152 -15.23 1.24 -22.62
N ASN A 153 -14.17 1.27 -21.80
CA ASN A 153 -12.78 1.44 -22.24
C ASN A 153 -11.90 0.27 -21.79
N ARG A 154 -12.07 -0.87 -22.45
CA ARG A 154 -11.32 -2.10 -22.13
C ARG A 154 -9.80 -1.91 -22.23
N SER A 155 -9.31 -1.07 -23.13
CA SER A 155 -7.87 -0.80 -23.25
C SER A 155 -7.32 -0.15 -21.98
N ALA A 156 -7.97 0.90 -21.48
CA ALA A 156 -7.55 1.54 -20.23
C ALA A 156 -7.69 0.61 -19.01
N GLU A 157 -8.71 -0.25 -18.99
CA GLU A 157 -8.85 -1.27 -17.94
C GLU A 157 -7.68 -2.25 -17.92
N LEU A 158 -7.24 -2.74 -19.09
CA LEU A 158 -6.08 -3.64 -19.20
C LEU A 158 -4.76 -2.92 -18.85
N ASP A 159 -4.64 -1.63 -19.22
CA ASP A 159 -3.51 -0.79 -18.83
C ASP A 159 -3.43 -0.69 -17.31
N PHE A 160 -4.51 -0.30 -16.66
CA PHE A 160 -4.61 -0.23 -15.21
C PHE A 160 -4.43 -1.59 -14.52
N ALA A 161 -4.94 -2.66 -15.10
CA ALA A 161 -4.86 -4.00 -14.52
C ALA A 161 -3.41 -4.50 -14.41
N TYR A 162 -2.64 -4.43 -15.50
CA TYR A 162 -1.28 -4.99 -15.53
C TYR A 162 -0.35 -4.41 -16.60
N ARG A 163 -0.87 -3.96 -17.77
CA ARG A 163 -0.02 -3.63 -18.92
C ARG A 163 0.90 -2.45 -18.63
N SER A 164 0.41 -1.39 -17.98
CA SER A 164 1.22 -0.23 -17.64
C SER A 164 2.40 -0.57 -16.73
N THR A 165 2.22 -1.47 -15.77
CA THR A 165 3.32 -1.92 -14.90
C THR A 165 4.41 -2.61 -15.71
N TRP A 166 4.03 -3.50 -16.63
CA TRP A 166 4.96 -4.22 -17.49
C TRP A 166 5.67 -3.27 -18.45
N THR A 167 4.92 -2.50 -19.25
CA THR A 167 5.49 -1.62 -20.27
C THR A 167 6.42 -0.57 -19.67
N THR A 168 6.00 0.09 -18.58
CA THR A 168 6.82 1.12 -17.93
C THR A 168 8.13 0.53 -17.39
N ALA A 169 8.10 -0.66 -16.80
CA ALA A 169 9.32 -1.31 -16.31
C ALA A 169 10.28 -1.66 -17.46
N VAL A 170 9.77 -2.23 -18.55
CA VAL A 170 10.56 -2.59 -19.75
C VAL A 170 11.19 -1.34 -20.39
N VAL A 171 10.37 -0.32 -20.63
CA VAL A 171 10.81 0.93 -21.25
C VAL A 171 11.85 1.65 -20.40
N SER A 172 11.62 1.75 -19.09
CA SER A 172 12.55 2.42 -18.18
C SER A 172 13.90 1.74 -18.11
N LYS A 173 13.95 0.41 -18.15
CA LYS A 173 15.21 -0.35 -18.22
C LYS A 173 15.95 -0.06 -19.52
N ARG A 174 15.25 -0.01 -20.66
CA ARG A 174 15.85 0.31 -21.96
C ARG A 174 16.38 1.74 -22.04
N ILE A 175 15.62 2.70 -21.50
CA ILE A 175 16.09 4.10 -21.45
C ILE A 175 17.30 4.22 -20.52
N ALA A 176 17.28 3.59 -19.34
CA ALA A 176 18.40 3.60 -18.41
C ALA A 176 19.66 2.97 -19.03
N GLU A 177 19.51 1.83 -19.72
CA GLU A 177 20.61 1.16 -20.44
C GLU A 177 21.22 2.07 -21.52
N ALA A 178 20.37 2.70 -22.34
CA ALA A 178 20.83 3.64 -23.36
C ALA A 178 21.51 4.88 -22.75
N PHE A 179 21.00 5.37 -21.62
CA PHE A 179 21.52 6.56 -20.97
C PHE A 179 22.85 6.32 -20.25
N TYR A 180 22.98 5.22 -19.50
CA TYR A 180 24.18 4.90 -18.72
C TYR A 180 25.19 4.01 -19.46
N GLY A 181 24.81 3.47 -20.62
CA GLY A 181 25.64 2.49 -21.33
C GLY A 181 25.64 1.09 -20.69
N SER A 182 24.82 0.86 -19.68
CA SER A 182 24.67 -0.43 -19.01
C SER A 182 23.27 -0.60 -18.43
N ALA A 183 22.74 -1.83 -18.48
CA ALA A 183 21.45 -2.14 -17.86
C ALA A 183 21.50 -2.01 -16.33
N PRO A 184 20.36 -1.73 -15.68
CA PRO A 184 20.28 -1.76 -14.22
C PRO A 184 20.75 -3.09 -13.64
N GLN A 185 21.68 -3.04 -12.68
CA GLN A 185 22.20 -4.22 -11.99
C GLN A 185 21.14 -4.86 -11.11
N ARG A 186 20.28 -4.02 -10.52
CA ARG A 186 19.12 -4.43 -9.71
C ARG A 186 17.92 -3.56 -10.03
N SER A 187 16.76 -4.19 -10.00
CA SER A 187 15.48 -3.53 -10.22
C SER A 187 14.51 -3.83 -9.09
N TYR A 188 13.94 -2.79 -8.52
CA TYR A 188 13.03 -2.86 -7.40
C TYR A 188 11.67 -2.28 -7.74
N PHE A 189 10.64 -2.81 -7.07
CA PHE A 189 9.29 -2.25 -7.09
C PHE A 189 8.87 -1.92 -5.66
N ASN A 190 8.26 -0.75 -5.46
CA ASN A 190 7.68 -0.34 -4.18
C ASN A 190 6.28 0.20 -4.38
N GLY A 191 5.29 -0.41 -3.75
CA GLY A 191 3.92 0.07 -3.84
C GLY A 191 3.04 -0.39 -2.69
N CYS A 192 2.02 0.42 -2.39
CA CYS A 192 0.99 0.09 -1.41
C CYS A 192 -0.39 0.26 -2.03
N SER A 193 -1.42 -0.44 -1.51
CA SER A 193 -2.77 -0.38 -2.05
C SER A 193 -2.84 -0.95 -3.47
N THR A 194 -3.34 -0.19 -4.43
CA THR A 194 -3.24 -0.52 -5.86
C THR A 194 -1.78 -0.74 -6.27
N GLY A 195 -0.83 0.03 -5.73
CA GLY A 195 0.60 -0.19 -5.93
C GLY A 195 1.06 -1.54 -5.36
N GLY A 196 0.54 -1.96 -4.23
CA GLY A 196 0.77 -3.31 -3.70
C GLY A 196 0.25 -4.39 -4.66
N ARG A 197 -0.95 -4.20 -5.23
CA ARG A 197 -1.50 -5.07 -6.28
C ARG A 197 -0.58 -5.13 -7.51
N GLN A 198 -0.07 -3.98 -7.97
CA GLN A 198 0.88 -3.94 -9.09
C GLN A 198 2.12 -4.81 -8.82
N GLY A 199 2.70 -4.71 -7.61
CA GLY A 199 3.82 -5.55 -7.20
C GLY A 199 3.48 -7.04 -7.21
N MET A 200 2.29 -7.41 -6.72
CA MET A 200 1.82 -8.80 -6.77
C MET A 200 1.57 -9.29 -8.20
N ILE A 201 0.97 -8.46 -9.06
CA ILE A 201 0.81 -8.77 -10.50
C ILE A 201 2.18 -8.99 -11.14
N ALA A 202 3.17 -8.15 -10.84
CA ALA A 202 4.54 -8.32 -11.37
C ALA A 202 5.14 -9.65 -10.92
N ALA A 203 5.07 -10.00 -9.64
CA ALA A 203 5.58 -11.28 -9.13
C ALA A 203 4.89 -12.50 -9.79
N GLN A 204 3.58 -12.41 -10.04
CA GLN A 204 2.76 -13.50 -10.56
C GLN A 204 2.86 -13.66 -12.08
N ARG A 205 2.80 -12.56 -12.84
CA ARG A 205 2.69 -12.57 -14.31
C ARG A 205 4.01 -12.27 -15.02
N PHE A 206 4.85 -11.40 -14.43
CA PHE A 206 6.06 -10.85 -15.04
C PHE A 206 7.27 -10.97 -14.08
N PRO A 207 7.60 -12.18 -13.65
CA PRO A 207 8.61 -12.41 -12.61
C PRO A 207 10.00 -11.91 -12.99
N GLU A 208 10.26 -11.61 -14.27
CA GLU A 208 11.52 -11.10 -14.79
C GLU A 208 11.73 -9.60 -14.56
N LEU A 209 10.71 -8.86 -14.14
CA LEU A 209 10.80 -7.41 -14.08
C LEU A 209 11.62 -6.89 -12.90
N PHE A 210 11.51 -7.54 -11.72
CA PHE A 210 12.10 -7.01 -10.49
C PHE A 210 12.81 -8.08 -9.69
N ASP A 211 13.97 -7.71 -9.12
CA ASP A 211 14.73 -8.56 -8.20
C ASP A 211 14.12 -8.54 -6.79
N GLY A 212 13.54 -7.39 -6.41
CA GLY A 212 12.87 -7.20 -5.14
C GLY A 212 11.56 -6.42 -5.28
N ILE A 213 10.53 -6.87 -4.55
CA ILE A 213 9.20 -6.25 -4.57
C ILE A 213 8.76 -5.95 -3.13
N ILE A 214 8.40 -4.69 -2.85
CA ILE A 214 7.65 -4.29 -1.66
C ILE A 214 6.19 -4.17 -2.06
N SER A 215 5.33 -4.97 -1.41
CA SER A 215 3.89 -5.00 -1.65
C SER A 215 3.14 -4.72 -0.36
N GLY A 216 2.78 -3.44 -0.15
CA GLY A 216 2.05 -3.00 1.04
C GLY A 216 0.54 -3.04 0.84
N ALA A 217 -0.21 -3.48 1.85
CA ALA A 217 -1.69 -3.48 1.87
C ALA A 217 -2.29 -3.77 0.48
N PRO A 218 -1.86 -4.85 -0.21
CA PRO A 218 -2.16 -5.05 -1.62
C PRO A 218 -3.66 -5.28 -1.84
N VAL A 219 -4.22 -4.59 -2.83
CA VAL A 219 -5.58 -4.83 -3.32
C VAL A 219 -5.57 -6.12 -4.14
N LEU A 220 -5.35 -7.26 -3.48
CA LEU A 220 -5.24 -8.58 -4.12
C LEU A 220 -6.51 -8.97 -4.88
N ASN A 221 -7.65 -8.63 -4.30
CA ASN A 221 -8.97 -8.81 -4.90
C ASN A 221 -9.58 -7.43 -5.19
N GLN A 222 -9.30 -6.87 -6.37
CA GLN A 222 -9.77 -5.53 -6.76
C GLN A 222 -11.30 -5.45 -6.77
N THR A 223 -11.95 -6.43 -7.36
CA THR A 223 -13.42 -6.48 -7.45
C THR A 223 -14.04 -6.70 -6.08
N GLY A 224 -13.49 -7.63 -5.30
CA GLY A 224 -13.94 -7.93 -3.94
C GLY A 224 -13.74 -6.76 -2.98
N THR A 225 -12.63 -6.03 -3.07
CA THR A 225 -12.41 -4.85 -2.23
C THR A 225 -13.50 -3.80 -2.43
N GLY A 226 -13.87 -3.50 -3.67
CA GLY A 226 -14.95 -2.53 -3.96
C GLY A 226 -16.32 -3.00 -3.49
N LEU A 227 -16.71 -4.22 -3.78
CA LEU A 227 -18.08 -4.70 -3.62
C LEU A 227 -18.31 -5.55 -2.38
N LEU A 228 -17.40 -6.50 -2.10
CA LEU A 228 -17.58 -7.43 -1.00
C LEU A 228 -17.05 -6.85 0.32
N HIS A 229 -16.25 -5.78 0.27
CA HIS A 229 -15.75 -5.10 1.46
C HIS A 229 -16.34 -3.69 1.60
N LEU A 230 -15.98 -2.74 0.73
CA LEU A 230 -16.39 -1.34 0.87
C LEU A 230 -17.91 -1.16 0.78
N LEU A 231 -18.54 -1.68 -0.26
CA LEU A 231 -19.99 -1.53 -0.42
C LEU A 231 -20.77 -2.29 0.65
N TRP A 232 -20.37 -3.52 0.96
CA TRP A 232 -21.01 -4.29 2.04
C TRP A 232 -20.93 -3.57 3.37
N SER A 233 -19.76 -3.11 3.77
CA SER A 233 -19.57 -2.42 5.05
C SER A 233 -20.39 -1.13 5.12
N ALA A 234 -20.46 -0.38 4.04
CA ALA A 234 -21.30 0.81 3.97
C ALA A 234 -22.79 0.48 4.14
N ARG A 235 -23.27 -0.58 3.44
CA ARG A 235 -24.68 -1.02 3.51
C ARG A 235 -25.04 -1.69 4.84
N ALA A 236 -24.07 -2.33 5.50
CA ALA A 236 -24.29 -3.01 6.78
C ALA A 236 -24.78 -2.05 7.89
N ASN A 237 -24.48 -0.75 7.75
CA ASN A 237 -24.93 0.30 8.67
C ASN A 237 -26.18 1.07 8.21
N VAL A 238 -26.96 0.51 7.30
CA VAL A 238 -28.19 1.13 6.79
C VAL A 238 -29.39 0.23 7.13
N SER A 239 -30.39 0.80 7.81
CA SER A 239 -31.65 0.13 8.16
C SER A 239 -32.58 -0.05 6.95
N ALA A 240 -33.64 -0.81 7.11
CA ALA A 240 -34.61 -1.06 6.06
C ALA A 240 -35.33 0.22 5.56
N ASP A 241 -35.48 1.23 6.42
CA ASP A 241 -36.04 2.53 6.06
C ASP A 241 -34.98 3.54 5.58
N GLY A 242 -33.76 3.07 5.32
CA GLY A 242 -32.68 3.85 4.73
C GLY A 242 -31.91 4.75 5.71
N LYS A 243 -32.06 4.55 7.03
CA LYS A 243 -31.39 5.37 8.05
C LYS A 243 -30.10 4.72 8.53
N PRO A 244 -29.12 5.51 9.01
CA PRO A 244 -27.93 4.97 9.69
C PRO A 244 -28.31 4.27 11.01
N ILE A 245 -27.72 3.10 11.26
CA ILE A 245 -27.98 2.28 12.46
C ILE A 245 -26.99 2.66 13.58
N LEU A 246 -25.68 2.51 13.34
CA LEU A 246 -24.63 2.85 14.29
C LEU A 246 -24.22 4.31 14.15
N SER A 247 -23.94 4.97 15.27
CA SER A 247 -23.36 6.32 15.32
C SER A 247 -21.90 6.29 15.75
N THR A 248 -21.17 7.38 15.48
CA THR A 248 -19.77 7.56 15.91
C THR A 248 -19.61 7.40 17.44
N ALA A 249 -20.55 7.90 18.24
CA ALA A 249 -20.52 7.75 19.69
C ALA A 249 -20.63 6.27 20.13
N LYS A 250 -21.44 5.47 19.41
CA LYS A 250 -21.55 4.03 19.67
C LYS A 250 -20.26 3.29 19.28
N LEU A 251 -19.63 3.68 18.17
CA LEU A 251 -18.34 3.11 17.75
C LEU A 251 -17.24 3.35 18.77
N ALA A 252 -17.13 4.55 19.34
CA ALA A 252 -16.15 4.84 20.39
C ALA A 252 -16.30 3.88 21.57
N ARG A 253 -17.55 3.61 21.99
CA ARG A 253 -17.82 2.65 23.05
C ARG A 253 -17.47 1.21 22.69
N VAL A 254 -17.74 0.80 21.44
CA VAL A 254 -17.33 -0.52 20.95
C VAL A 254 -15.82 -0.64 21.01
N HIS A 255 -15.10 0.36 20.47
CA HIS A 255 -13.64 0.40 20.47
C HIS A 255 -13.06 0.28 21.88
N ASP A 256 -13.53 1.10 22.83
CA ASP A 256 -13.08 1.04 24.23
C ASP A 256 -13.25 -0.36 24.83
N ALA A 257 -14.37 -1.03 24.55
CA ALA A 257 -14.63 -2.37 25.06
C ALA A 257 -13.74 -3.43 24.39
N VAL A 258 -13.45 -3.29 23.09
CA VAL A 258 -12.53 -4.16 22.36
C VAL A 258 -11.10 -4.01 22.90
N ILE A 259 -10.62 -2.78 23.07
CA ILE A 259 -9.30 -2.50 23.64
C ILE A 259 -9.21 -3.04 25.08
N ALA A 260 -10.21 -2.79 25.92
CA ALA A 260 -10.22 -3.33 27.29
C ALA A 260 -10.13 -4.87 27.35
N ALA A 261 -10.70 -5.55 26.36
CA ALA A 261 -10.68 -7.01 26.26
C ALA A 261 -9.37 -7.59 25.71
N CYS A 262 -8.69 -6.89 24.80
CA CYS A 262 -7.68 -7.50 23.93
C CYS A 262 -6.31 -6.81 23.90
N ASP A 263 -6.17 -5.59 24.42
CA ASP A 263 -4.94 -4.81 24.37
C ASP A 263 -3.74 -5.54 25.01
N ARG A 264 -3.96 -6.24 26.12
CA ARG A 264 -2.89 -6.90 26.88
C ARG A 264 -2.34 -8.21 26.29
N MET A 265 -2.78 -8.60 25.12
CA MET A 265 -2.37 -9.89 24.53
C MET A 265 -0.88 -9.96 24.19
N ASP A 266 -0.22 -8.84 24.00
CA ASP A 266 1.23 -8.74 23.78
C ASP A 266 2.05 -8.35 25.02
N GLY A 267 1.39 -8.22 26.19
CA GLY A 267 2.03 -7.91 27.47
C GLY A 267 2.15 -6.42 27.78
N VAL A 268 1.64 -5.52 26.92
CA VAL A 268 1.57 -4.07 27.18
C VAL A 268 0.13 -3.57 27.12
N THR A 269 -0.07 -2.32 27.56
CA THR A 269 -1.36 -1.64 27.47
C THR A 269 -1.11 -0.31 26.77
N ASP A 270 -1.21 -0.29 25.45
CA ASP A 270 -0.88 0.86 24.62
C ASP A 270 -1.97 1.22 23.59
N GLY A 271 -3.13 0.57 23.66
CA GLY A 271 -4.26 0.78 22.77
C GLY A 271 -4.10 0.11 21.40
N VAL A 272 -3.19 -0.87 21.29
CA VAL A 272 -2.89 -1.56 20.03
C VAL A 272 -3.11 -3.06 20.17
N ILE A 273 -3.89 -3.66 19.29
CA ILE A 273 -4.13 -5.10 19.29
C ILE A 273 -3.09 -5.79 18.39
N PRO A 274 -2.30 -6.74 18.92
CA PRO A 274 -1.22 -7.37 18.15
C PRO A 274 -1.72 -8.27 17.00
N ASP A 275 -2.81 -8.99 17.21
CA ASP A 275 -3.53 -9.76 16.18
C ASP A 275 -5.03 -9.77 16.51
N PRO A 276 -5.86 -9.03 15.77
CA PRO A 276 -7.30 -8.94 16.03
C PRO A 276 -8.03 -10.29 15.91
N ARG A 277 -7.48 -11.28 15.24
CA ARG A 277 -8.07 -12.61 15.12
C ARG A 277 -7.97 -13.41 16.43
N ALA A 278 -6.97 -13.10 17.25
CA ALA A 278 -6.82 -13.68 18.60
C ALA A 278 -7.73 -13.00 19.64
N CYS A 279 -8.30 -11.85 19.31
CA CYS A 279 -9.19 -11.10 20.19
C CYS A 279 -10.55 -11.79 20.35
N ASN A 280 -10.86 -12.26 21.57
CA ASN A 280 -12.12 -12.97 21.87
C ASN A 280 -13.24 -12.02 22.36
N PHE A 281 -13.24 -10.76 21.94
CA PHE A 281 -14.31 -9.83 22.25
C PHE A 281 -15.63 -10.28 21.64
N GLN A 282 -16.69 -10.26 22.47
CA GLN A 282 -18.06 -10.60 22.06
C GLN A 282 -18.94 -9.34 22.09
N PRO A 283 -19.47 -8.88 20.93
CA PRO A 283 -20.33 -7.69 20.86
C PRO A 283 -21.54 -7.74 21.79
N GLU A 284 -22.04 -8.93 22.12
CA GLU A 284 -23.18 -9.19 23.01
C GLU A 284 -22.99 -8.64 24.42
N THR A 285 -21.74 -8.47 24.86
CA THR A 285 -21.41 -7.87 26.16
C THR A 285 -21.85 -6.41 26.28
N LEU A 286 -22.10 -5.77 25.13
CA LEU A 286 -22.58 -4.39 25.03
C LEU A 286 -24.11 -4.30 24.83
N ALA A 287 -24.82 -5.43 24.81
CA ALA A 287 -26.28 -5.43 24.61
C ALA A 287 -27.02 -4.61 25.67
N CYS A 288 -28.03 -3.87 25.23
CA CYS A 288 -28.96 -3.23 26.17
C CYS A 288 -29.75 -4.30 26.95
N ALA A 289 -29.85 -4.18 28.27
CA ALA A 289 -30.76 -4.99 29.04
C ALA A 289 -32.20 -4.55 28.78
N TYR A 290 -33.08 -5.49 28.43
CA TYR A 290 -34.50 -5.25 28.26
C TYR A 290 -35.26 -5.74 29.49
N GLY A 291 -36.03 -4.85 30.14
CA GLY A 291 -36.98 -5.25 31.20
C GLY A 291 -38.29 -5.79 30.64
N ALA A 292 -39.12 -6.40 31.45
CA ALA A 292 -40.42 -7.00 31.09
C ALA A 292 -41.49 -6.03 30.53
N GLY A 293 -41.13 -4.80 30.24
CA GLY A 293 -41.93 -3.79 29.53
C GLY A 293 -41.09 -3.16 28.44
N SER A 294 -41.32 -3.54 27.26
CA SER A 294 -40.89 -3.12 25.91
C SER A 294 -39.90 -1.94 25.71
N GLY A 295 -38.95 -1.69 26.63
CA GLY A 295 -37.90 -0.67 26.49
C GLY A 295 -36.60 -1.05 27.20
N PRO A 296 -35.42 -0.51 26.78
CA PRO A 296 -34.16 -0.78 27.47
C PRO A 296 -34.23 -0.35 28.94
N VAL A 297 -33.84 -1.22 29.89
CA VAL A 297 -33.82 -0.91 31.34
C VAL A 297 -32.96 0.31 31.65
N ALA A 298 -31.91 0.52 30.88
CA ALA A 298 -31.04 1.69 30.97
C ALA A 298 -31.74 3.03 30.66
N ALA A 299 -32.85 3.04 29.95
CA ALA A 299 -33.65 4.25 29.69
C ALA A 299 -34.43 4.77 30.93
N ARG A 300 -34.47 4.01 32.01
CA ARG A 300 -35.18 4.38 33.26
C ARG A 300 -34.29 4.94 34.37
N THR A 301 -32.98 4.83 34.22
CA THR A 301 -32.03 5.50 35.11
C THR A 301 -31.58 6.79 34.43
N SER A 302 -32.04 7.92 34.97
CA SER A 302 -31.64 9.26 34.52
C SER A 302 -30.14 9.45 34.72
N GLY A 303 -29.36 9.17 33.67
CA GLY A 303 -27.92 9.32 33.68
C GLY A 303 -27.28 8.72 32.42
N SER A 304 -26.17 9.20 32.02
CA SER A 304 -25.41 8.94 30.79
C SER A 304 -25.24 7.48 30.30
N ALA A 305 -25.61 6.49 31.09
CA ALA A 305 -25.48 5.06 30.79
C ALA A 305 -26.46 4.54 29.72
N ALA A 306 -27.63 5.18 29.54
CA ALA A 306 -28.65 4.74 28.56
C ALA A 306 -28.24 4.99 27.09
N ALA A 307 -27.32 5.93 26.84
CA ALA A 307 -26.80 6.25 25.51
C ALA A 307 -25.69 5.29 25.02
N VAL A 308 -25.31 4.31 25.85
CA VAL A 308 -24.02 3.61 25.72
C VAL A 308 -24.14 2.12 25.33
N CYS A 309 -25.31 1.48 25.56
CA CYS A 309 -25.52 0.09 25.14
C CYS A 309 -26.00 -0.02 23.67
N LEU A 310 -25.88 -1.22 23.12
CA LEU A 310 -26.30 -1.51 21.74
C LEU A 310 -27.67 -2.19 21.69
N THR A 311 -28.55 -1.70 20.85
CA THR A 311 -29.82 -2.35 20.53
C THR A 311 -29.59 -3.63 19.72
N PRO A 312 -30.58 -4.53 19.57
CA PRO A 312 -30.45 -5.70 18.70
C PRO A 312 -30.12 -5.35 17.26
N GLU A 313 -30.64 -4.24 16.74
CA GLU A 313 -30.35 -3.77 15.38
C GLU A 313 -28.91 -3.28 15.25
N GLU A 314 -28.42 -2.48 16.21
CA GLU A 314 -27.01 -2.02 16.27
C GLU A 314 -26.04 -3.20 16.41
N LEU A 315 -26.36 -4.21 17.23
CA LEU A 315 -25.56 -5.44 17.33
C LEU A 315 -25.56 -6.22 16.01
N GLY A 316 -26.71 -6.27 15.33
CA GLY A 316 -26.83 -6.89 14.00
C GLY A 316 -25.93 -6.19 12.97
N ALA A 317 -25.93 -4.85 12.95
CA ALA A 317 -25.05 -4.07 12.09
C ALA A 317 -23.56 -4.29 12.42
N LEU A 318 -23.21 -4.25 13.71
CA LEU A 318 -21.83 -4.48 14.16
C LEU A 318 -21.30 -5.87 13.76
N ARG A 319 -22.14 -6.91 13.91
CA ARG A 319 -21.77 -8.26 13.45
C ARG A 319 -21.54 -8.30 11.95
N LYS A 320 -22.43 -7.70 11.14
CA LYS A 320 -22.26 -7.63 9.68
C LYS A 320 -20.95 -6.95 9.27
N LEU A 321 -20.55 -5.90 10.01
CA LEU A 321 -19.29 -5.20 9.78
C LEU A 321 -18.08 -6.08 10.10
N TYR A 322 -18.09 -6.82 11.22
CA TYR A 322 -17.02 -7.75 11.57
C TYR A 322 -17.00 -9.02 10.71
N ASP A 323 -18.17 -9.54 10.33
CA ASP A 323 -18.27 -10.79 9.60
C ASP A 323 -17.96 -10.64 8.10
N GLY A 324 -18.17 -9.46 7.54
CA GLY A 324 -18.03 -9.20 6.10
C GLY A 324 -19.18 -9.74 5.27
N ALA A 325 -19.08 -9.60 3.96
CA ALA A 325 -20.15 -9.91 3.01
C ALA A 325 -20.60 -11.37 3.08
N SER A 326 -21.92 -11.56 2.98
CA SER A 326 -22.57 -12.87 2.95
C SER A 326 -23.80 -12.86 2.04
N ASN A 327 -24.19 -14.05 1.57
CA ASN A 327 -25.42 -14.32 0.84
C ASN A 327 -26.10 -15.56 1.39
N ALA A 328 -27.16 -16.06 0.73
CA ALA A 328 -27.89 -17.24 1.18
C ALA A 328 -27.04 -18.52 1.23
N THR A 329 -25.96 -18.61 0.45
CA THR A 329 -25.04 -19.75 0.45
C THR A 329 -23.95 -19.63 1.51
N GLY A 330 -23.84 -18.49 2.19
CA GLY A 330 -22.88 -18.24 3.25
C GLY A 330 -22.05 -16.98 3.04
N ARG A 331 -20.86 -16.93 3.68
CA ARG A 331 -19.97 -15.77 3.58
C ARG A 331 -19.34 -15.67 2.19
N LEU A 332 -19.48 -14.52 1.56
CA LEU A 332 -18.84 -14.18 0.29
C LEU A 332 -17.38 -13.77 0.52
N THR A 333 -16.62 -14.65 1.14
CA THR A 333 -15.19 -14.43 1.35
C THR A 333 -14.43 -15.07 0.21
N TRP A 334 -13.87 -14.24 -0.62
CA TRP A 334 -12.83 -14.63 -1.52
C TRP A 334 -11.52 -14.57 -0.75
N ALA A 335 -10.86 -15.73 -0.65
CA ALA A 335 -9.60 -15.79 0.08
C ALA A 335 -9.69 -15.08 1.45
N GLY A 336 -10.63 -15.49 2.31
CA GLY A 336 -10.69 -15.11 3.72
C GLY A 336 -10.89 -13.65 4.07
N GLY A 337 -11.14 -12.81 3.08
CA GLY A 337 -11.16 -11.35 3.25
C GLY A 337 -12.13 -10.80 4.26
N GLY A 338 -12.77 -11.48 5.11
CA GLY A 338 -13.54 -11.03 6.27
C GLY A 338 -14.08 -9.60 6.26
N GLY A 339 -14.61 -9.19 7.37
CA GLY A 339 -15.04 -7.79 7.57
C GLY A 339 -13.93 -6.93 8.19
N LEU A 340 -14.38 -5.85 8.80
CA LEU A 340 -13.53 -4.92 9.54
C LEU A 340 -12.95 -5.61 10.80
N GLN A 341 -11.74 -5.25 11.18
CA GLN A 341 -11.03 -5.92 12.26
C GLN A 341 -11.31 -5.30 13.62
N ARG A 342 -11.31 -6.11 14.68
CA ARG A 342 -11.40 -5.66 16.07
C ARG A 342 -10.18 -4.80 16.41
N GLY A 343 -10.42 -3.64 17.04
CA GLY A 343 -9.40 -2.62 17.32
C GLY A 343 -9.36 -1.49 16.30
N SER A 344 -9.94 -1.69 15.09
CA SER A 344 -9.97 -0.67 14.04
C SER A 344 -11.20 0.26 14.10
N GLU A 345 -12.11 0.10 15.03
CA GLU A 345 -13.42 0.77 15.08
C GLU A 345 -13.29 2.31 15.07
N TYR A 346 -12.24 2.85 15.66
CA TYR A 346 -11.96 4.29 15.67
C TYR A 346 -11.71 4.88 14.26
N THR A 347 -11.36 4.03 13.28
CA THR A 347 -11.14 4.44 11.89
C THR A 347 -12.39 4.32 11.01
N TRP A 348 -13.48 3.69 11.48
CA TRP A 348 -14.69 3.45 10.68
C TRP A 348 -15.49 4.72 10.41
N SER A 349 -15.35 5.73 11.26
CA SER A 349 -15.91 7.06 11.00
C SER A 349 -14.85 7.95 10.32
N PRO A 350 -15.23 8.74 9.32
CA PRO A 350 -16.58 8.92 8.76
C PRO A 350 -16.91 8.01 7.56
N VAL A 351 -16.09 6.96 7.30
CA VAL A 351 -16.19 6.16 6.05
C VAL A 351 -17.48 5.35 5.99
N TYR A 352 -17.73 4.51 7.00
CA TYR A 352 -18.90 3.61 7.07
C TYR A 352 -19.94 4.08 8.07
N VAL A 353 -19.51 4.72 9.14
CA VAL A 353 -20.36 5.18 10.22
C VAL A 353 -20.15 6.68 10.43
N ASN A 354 -21.22 7.41 10.63
CA ASN A 354 -21.17 8.86 10.87
C ASN A 354 -22.03 9.24 12.07
N GLU A 355 -22.11 10.54 12.32
CA GLU A 355 -22.97 11.08 13.38
C GLU A 355 -24.43 10.73 13.14
N ALA A 356 -25.22 10.73 14.23
CA ALA A 356 -26.66 10.43 14.19
C ALA A 356 -27.37 11.24 13.08
N GLY A 357 -28.11 10.54 12.25
CA GLY A 357 -28.88 11.13 11.13
C GLY A 357 -28.11 11.37 9.84
N LYS A 358 -26.82 11.01 9.78
CA LYS A 358 -26.01 11.12 8.55
C LYS A 358 -25.37 9.77 8.20
N HIS A 359 -25.45 9.39 6.93
CA HIS A 359 -24.71 8.21 6.44
C HIS A 359 -23.21 8.44 6.42
N GLY A 360 -22.43 7.37 6.47
CA GLY A 360 -20.99 7.40 6.23
C GLY A 360 -20.66 7.93 4.82
N LEU A 361 -19.41 8.38 4.62
CA LEU A 361 -18.98 9.03 3.38
C LEU A 361 -19.21 8.19 2.13
N ILE A 362 -19.10 6.86 2.21
CA ILE A 362 -19.34 5.97 1.06
C ILE A 362 -20.77 6.06 0.55
N ILE A 363 -21.76 6.25 1.43
CA ILE A 363 -23.16 6.40 1.03
C ILE A 363 -23.54 7.86 0.74
N SER A 364 -22.99 8.82 1.50
CA SER A 364 -23.43 10.22 1.44
C SER A 364 -22.61 11.12 0.53
N SER A 365 -21.38 10.71 0.16
CA SER A 365 -20.54 11.51 -0.74
C SER A 365 -20.82 11.17 -2.21
N PRO A 366 -21.30 12.13 -3.01
CA PRO A 366 -21.50 11.92 -4.45
C PRO A 366 -20.24 11.41 -5.18
N SER A 367 -19.05 11.89 -4.78
CA SER A 367 -17.79 11.45 -5.39
C SER A 367 -17.46 10.00 -5.04
N LEU A 368 -17.67 9.57 -3.80
CA LEU A 368 -17.46 8.17 -3.39
C LEU A 368 -18.55 7.25 -3.92
N ILE A 369 -19.81 7.71 -3.95
CA ILE A 369 -20.90 7.00 -4.62
C ILE A 369 -20.60 6.85 -6.10
N GLN A 370 -20.13 7.91 -6.73
CA GLN A 370 -19.75 7.89 -8.14
C GLN A 370 -18.57 6.95 -8.40
N GLN A 371 -17.57 6.88 -7.50
CA GLN A 371 -16.50 5.89 -7.55
C GLN A 371 -17.04 4.46 -7.55
N LEU A 372 -17.91 4.15 -6.61
CA LEU A 372 -18.47 2.82 -6.49
C LEU A 372 -19.42 2.49 -7.63
N ILE A 373 -20.16 3.47 -8.15
CA ILE A 373 -20.93 3.33 -9.39
C ILE A 373 -20.00 3.11 -10.58
N GLN A 374 -18.84 3.74 -10.59
CA GLN A 374 -17.82 3.58 -11.61
C GLN A 374 -17.03 2.28 -11.46
N TYR A 375 -16.99 1.65 -10.25
CA TYR A 375 -16.58 0.26 -10.13
C TYR A 375 -17.42 -0.69 -10.97
N LYS A 376 -18.64 -0.29 -11.35
CA LYS A 376 -19.43 -1.01 -12.34
C LYS A 376 -18.84 -0.93 -13.74
N ALA A 377 -18.06 0.09 -14.07
CA ALA A 377 -17.32 0.10 -15.32
C ALA A 377 -16.34 -1.07 -15.39
N PHE A 378 -15.93 -1.59 -14.22
CA PHE A 378 -15.16 -2.83 -14.10
C PHE A 378 -16.00 -4.09 -14.26
N TYR A 379 -17.32 -3.99 -14.38
CA TYR A 379 -18.21 -5.14 -14.56
C TYR A 379 -18.86 -5.14 -15.93
N ILE A 380 -19.23 -6.34 -16.35
CA ILE A 380 -19.98 -6.50 -17.56
C ILE A 380 -21.35 -5.84 -17.38
N ASP A 381 -21.53 -4.78 -18.16
CA ASP A 381 -22.79 -4.12 -18.43
C ASP A 381 -23.66 -3.80 -17.20
N PRO A 382 -23.26 -2.83 -16.40
CA PRO A 382 -24.17 -2.22 -15.48
C PRO A 382 -24.86 -1.09 -16.23
N GLY A 383 -26.07 -1.19 -16.62
CA GLY A 383 -26.76 -0.03 -17.20
C GLY A 383 -26.47 1.26 -16.41
N PRO A 384 -26.39 2.43 -17.06
CA PRO A 384 -26.02 3.70 -16.44
C PRO A 384 -26.92 4.14 -15.27
N SER A 385 -28.09 3.56 -15.16
CA SER A 385 -29.10 3.85 -14.12
C SER A 385 -28.93 3.06 -12.81
N MET A 386 -28.06 2.04 -12.76
CA MET A 386 -27.88 1.22 -11.56
C MET A 386 -27.22 2.03 -10.43
N THR A 387 -27.74 2.01 -9.23
CA THR A 387 -27.16 2.62 -8.03
C THR A 387 -26.37 1.61 -7.20
N LEU A 388 -25.63 2.07 -6.18
CA LEU A 388 -24.94 1.19 -5.24
C LEU A 388 -25.89 0.24 -4.52
N MET A 389 -27.12 0.67 -4.28
CA MET A 389 -28.13 -0.12 -3.57
C MET A 389 -28.73 -1.23 -4.44
N ASP A 390 -28.57 -1.16 -5.78
CA ASP A 390 -29.09 -2.15 -6.73
C ASP A 390 -28.20 -3.39 -6.88
N PHE A 391 -26.96 -3.34 -6.33
CA PHE A 391 -26.07 -4.49 -6.36
C PHE A 391 -26.66 -5.64 -5.54
N ASP A 392 -26.89 -6.77 -6.18
CA ASP A 392 -27.43 -7.98 -5.58
C ASP A 392 -26.32 -9.03 -5.44
N TYR A 393 -26.03 -9.43 -4.19
CA TYR A 393 -24.93 -10.35 -3.89
C TYR A 393 -25.16 -11.77 -4.40
N GLU A 394 -26.41 -12.19 -4.64
CA GLU A 394 -26.74 -13.49 -5.26
C GLU A 394 -26.54 -13.44 -6.78
N ARG A 395 -27.08 -12.41 -7.41
CA ARG A 395 -27.13 -12.27 -8.86
C ARG A 395 -25.79 -11.78 -9.43
N ASP A 396 -25.17 -10.79 -8.79
CA ASP A 396 -24.11 -10.00 -9.41
C ASP A 396 -22.70 -10.52 -9.08
N VAL A 397 -22.48 -11.19 -7.94
CA VAL A 397 -21.16 -11.74 -7.60
C VAL A 397 -20.64 -12.73 -8.66
N PRO A 398 -21.43 -13.67 -9.19
CA PRO A 398 -20.94 -14.57 -10.25
C PRO A 398 -20.55 -13.84 -11.54
N ARG A 399 -21.07 -12.63 -11.78
CA ARG A 399 -20.76 -11.82 -12.97
C ARG A 399 -19.38 -11.16 -12.91
N LEU A 400 -18.72 -11.17 -11.75
CA LEU A 400 -17.38 -10.59 -11.57
C LEU A 400 -16.26 -11.42 -12.21
N ALA A 401 -16.51 -12.68 -12.52
CA ALA A 401 -15.49 -13.65 -12.93
C ALA A 401 -14.60 -13.18 -14.10
N LEU A 402 -15.16 -12.44 -15.07
CA LEU A 402 -14.39 -11.92 -16.18
C LEU A 402 -13.38 -10.86 -15.72
N THR A 403 -13.85 -9.86 -14.98
CA THR A 403 -13.00 -8.75 -14.51
C THR A 403 -12.01 -9.21 -13.47
N GLU A 404 -12.36 -10.17 -12.61
CA GLU A 404 -11.45 -10.84 -11.69
C GLU A 404 -10.24 -11.45 -12.41
N SER A 405 -10.45 -12.04 -13.58
CA SER A 405 -9.40 -12.73 -14.33
C SER A 405 -8.22 -11.82 -14.73
N PHE A 406 -8.44 -10.53 -14.89
CA PHE A 406 -7.38 -9.58 -15.24
C PHE A 406 -7.04 -8.56 -14.15
N TYR A 407 -7.99 -8.17 -13.28
CA TYR A 407 -7.74 -7.22 -12.21
C TYR A 407 -7.11 -7.86 -10.96
N ASN A 408 -7.53 -9.07 -10.59
CA ASN A 408 -7.14 -9.67 -9.33
C ASN A 408 -5.73 -10.26 -9.37
N ALA A 409 -4.98 -10.05 -8.30
CA ALA A 409 -3.61 -10.52 -8.10
C ALA A 409 -3.62 -11.71 -7.11
N GLN A 410 -4.33 -12.79 -7.45
CA GLN A 410 -4.60 -13.89 -6.53
C GLN A 410 -3.98 -15.24 -6.93
N ASN A 411 -3.15 -15.27 -7.97
CA ASN A 411 -2.44 -16.50 -8.32
C ASN A 411 -1.40 -16.84 -7.23
N PRO A 412 -1.55 -17.97 -6.50
CA PRO A 412 -0.63 -18.36 -5.43
C PRO A 412 0.66 -19.01 -5.94
N ASP A 413 0.74 -19.32 -7.23
CA ASP A 413 1.93 -19.93 -7.83
C ASP A 413 3.00 -18.88 -8.13
N LEU A 414 3.98 -18.79 -7.27
CA LEU A 414 5.13 -17.89 -7.37
C LEU A 414 6.43 -18.61 -7.75
N ARG A 415 6.34 -19.86 -8.25
CA ARG A 415 7.52 -20.69 -8.57
C ARG A 415 8.47 -20.00 -9.56
N ARG A 416 7.94 -19.32 -10.58
CA ARG A 416 8.75 -18.58 -11.56
C ARG A 416 9.51 -17.42 -10.92
N PHE A 417 8.87 -16.67 -10.02
CA PHE A 417 9.50 -15.57 -9.29
C PHE A 417 10.59 -16.07 -8.34
N LYS A 418 10.30 -17.13 -7.57
CA LYS A 418 11.29 -17.79 -6.70
C LYS A 418 12.49 -18.31 -7.48
N ALA A 419 12.25 -19.00 -8.61
CA ALA A 419 13.31 -19.61 -9.43
C ALA A 419 14.31 -18.58 -10.00
N ARG A 420 13.89 -17.32 -10.15
CA ARG A 420 14.77 -16.21 -10.55
C ARG A 420 15.54 -15.57 -9.38
N GLY A 421 15.35 -16.04 -8.16
CA GLY A 421 15.93 -15.43 -6.97
C GLY A 421 15.18 -14.20 -6.46
N GLY A 422 14.00 -13.89 -7.00
CA GLY A 422 13.19 -12.74 -6.61
C GLY A 422 12.83 -12.76 -5.11
N LYS A 423 12.78 -11.58 -4.48
CA LYS A 423 12.38 -11.43 -3.06
C LYS A 423 11.14 -10.56 -2.94
N LEU A 424 10.12 -11.06 -2.23
CA LEU A 424 8.84 -10.41 -2.01
C LEU A 424 8.67 -10.09 -0.52
N LEU A 425 8.71 -8.81 -0.19
CA LEU A 425 8.40 -8.29 1.14
C LEU A 425 7.00 -7.68 1.10
N ALA A 426 6.03 -8.34 1.71
CA ALA A 426 4.69 -7.80 1.85
C ALA A 426 4.44 -7.31 3.28
N TYR A 427 3.62 -6.28 3.42
CA TYR A 427 3.15 -5.79 4.71
C TYR A 427 1.69 -5.37 4.65
N HIS A 428 1.00 -5.44 5.78
CA HIS A 428 -0.39 -4.97 5.91
C HIS A 428 -0.65 -4.49 7.35
N GLY A 429 -1.39 -3.41 7.50
CA GLY A 429 -1.84 -2.93 8.80
C GLY A 429 -3.08 -3.68 9.29
N TRP A 430 -3.12 -4.09 10.55
CA TRP A 430 -4.30 -4.75 11.08
C TRP A 430 -5.53 -3.82 11.16
N ASP A 431 -5.33 -2.48 11.28
CA ASP A 431 -6.41 -1.50 11.36
C ASP A 431 -6.81 -0.95 9.99
N ASP A 432 -6.40 -1.62 8.89
CA ASP A 432 -6.78 -1.22 7.54
C ASP A 432 -8.26 -1.48 7.28
N THR A 433 -9.01 -0.40 7.10
CA THR A 433 -10.46 -0.43 6.80
C THR A 433 -10.78 -0.22 5.33
N GLU A 434 -9.80 0.15 4.51
CA GLU A 434 -9.99 0.35 3.06
C GLU A 434 -9.74 -0.94 2.29
N VAL A 435 -8.68 -1.68 2.67
CA VAL A 435 -8.34 -3.00 2.12
C VAL A 435 -8.23 -3.98 3.27
N THR A 436 -9.16 -4.91 3.39
CA THR A 436 -9.16 -5.81 4.55
C THR A 436 -7.88 -6.64 4.63
N PRO A 437 -7.18 -6.64 5.79
CA PRO A 437 -5.91 -7.37 5.97
C PRO A 437 -6.06 -8.88 5.83
N GLY A 438 -7.27 -9.41 6.00
CA GLY A 438 -7.58 -10.82 5.79
C GLY A 438 -7.20 -11.32 4.40
N TYR A 439 -7.31 -10.49 3.35
CA TYR A 439 -6.86 -10.87 2.00
C TYR A 439 -5.36 -11.17 1.94
N SER A 440 -4.53 -10.39 2.61
CA SER A 440 -3.09 -10.64 2.63
C SER A 440 -2.73 -11.90 3.38
N VAL A 441 -3.38 -12.15 4.50
CA VAL A 441 -3.18 -13.37 5.30
C VAL A 441 -3.54 -14.63 4.49
N ASP A 442 -4.74 -14.67 3.92
CA ASP A 442 -5.21 -15.83 3.18
C ASP A 442 -4.42 -16.09 1.91
N TYR A 443 -4.05 -15.02 1.20
CA TYR A 443 -3.16 -15.16 0.06
C TYR A 443 -1.81 -15.75 0.47
N TYR A 444 -1.19 -15.22 1.55
CA TYR A 444 0.08 -15.74 2.05
C TYR A 444 -0.01 -17.20 2.46
N GLU A 445 -1.06 -17.59 3.19
CA GLU A 445 -1.29 -18.97 3.58
C GLU A 445 -1.52 -19.91 2.38
N THR A 446 -2.28 -19.42 1.38
CA THR A 446 -2.53 -20.18 0.15
C THR A 446 -1.26 -20.32 -0.68
N ALA A 447 -0.49 -19.25 -0.85
CA ALA A 447 0.81 -19.28 -1.49
C ALA A 447 1.77 -20.24 -0.75
N THR A 448 1.78 -20.18 0.58
CA THR A 448 2.60 -21.09 1.41
C THR A 448 2.28 -22.55 1.15
N ARG A 449 1.01 -22.93 1.10
CA ARG A 449 0.60 -24.30 0.73
C ARG A 449 1.04 -24.67 -0.69
N THR A 450 0.86 -23.75 -1.65
CA THR A 450 1.20 -23.97 -3.07
C THR A 450 2.70 -24.08 -3.30
N MET A 451 3.49 -23.33 -2.53
CA MET A 451 4.95 -23.26 -2.68
C MET A 451 5.73 -24.32 -1.91
N GLY A 452 5.05 -25.27 -1.25
CA GLY A 452 5.69 -26.39 -0.57
C GLY A 452 5.95 -26.19 0.92
N GLY A 453 5.25 -25.25 1.55
CA GLY A 453 5.26 -25.05 2.99
C GLY A 453 5.98 -23.78 3.47
N PRO A 454 6.00 -23.56 4.80
CA PRO A 454 6.50 -22.32 5.40
C PRO A 454 7.98 -22.03 5.08
N GLU A 455 8.86 -22.99 5.22
CA GLU A 455 10.30 -22.82 4.97
C GLU A 455 10.55 -22.42 3.51
N ALA A 456 9.97 -23.19 2.58
CA ALA A 456 10.11 -22.93 1.14
C ALA A 456 9.58 -21.54 0.73
N THR A 457 8.59 -21.01 1.47
CA THR A 457 8.00 -19.69 1.20
C THR A 457 8.81 -18.58 1.85
N ARG A 458 9.21 -18.71 3.11
CA ARG A 458 9.97 -17.68 3.85
C ARG A 458 11.33 -17.36 3.23
N ASP A 459 11.87 -18.24 2.41
CA ASP A 459 13.11 -18.03 1.65
C ASP A 459 13.01 -16.89 0.63
N PHE A 460 11.81 -16.62 0.08
CA PHE A 460 11.62 -15.61 -0.95
C PHE A 460 10.42 -14.68 -0.74
N TYR A 461 9.46 -15.06 0.11
CA TYR A 461 8.25 -14.28 0.40
C TYR A 461 8.03 -14.19 1.91
N ARG A 462 7.98 -12.97 2.45
CA ARG A 462 7.66 -12.67 3.84
C ARG A 462 6.53 -11.67 3.94
N LEU A 463 5.57 -11.96 4.80
CA LEU A 463 4.45 -11.07 5.13
C LEU A 463 4.66 -10.52 6.54
N PHE A 464 4.53 -9.20 6.69
CA PHE A 464 4.60 -8.51 7.97
C PHE A 464 3.25 -7.87 8.28
N MET A 465 2.57 -8.36 9.31
CA MET A 465 1.32 -7.78 9.79
C MET A 465 1.63 -6.75 10.86
N VAL A 466 1.26 -5.49 10.61
CA VAL A 466 1.66 -4.36 11.46
C VAL A 466 0.51 -3.99 12.41
N PRO A 467 0.67 -4.21 13.74
CA PRO A 467 -0.35 -3.90 14.72
C PRO A 467 -0.70 -2.41 14.74
N GLY A 468 -2.00 -2.10 14.77
CA GLY A 468 -2.51 -0.74 14.89
C GLY A 468 -2.19 0.19 13.71
N MET A 469 -1.67 -0.33 12.60
CA MET A 469 -1.46 0.45 11.38
C MET A 469 -2.73 0.41 10.51
N GLY A 470 -3.15 1.56 10.03
CA GLY A 470 -4.22 1.71 9.04
C GLY A 470 -3.77 1.43 7.61
N HIS A 471 -4.52 1.95 6.63
CA HIS A 471 -4.22 1.73 5.22
C HIS A 471 -2.87 2.34 4.82
N CYS A 472 -1.90 1.48 4.47
CA CYS A 472 -0.52 1.82 4.10
C CYS A 472 0.32 2.47 5.20
N ARG A 473 -0.29 3.12 6.18
CA ARG A 473 0.32 3.88 7.28
C ARG A 473 -0.74 4.46 8.22
N ARG A 474 -0.32 5.24 9.21
CA ARG A 474 -1.19 5.83 10.24
C ARG A 474 -1.77 4.76 11.18
N GLY A 475 -2.78 5.17 11.93
CA GLY A 475 -3.38 4.35 12.97
C GLY A 475 -2.76 4.62 14.35
N ASN A 476 -3.16 3.83 15.33
CA ASN A 476 -2.69 3.96 16.70
C ASN A 476 -1.31 3.33 16.91
N GLY A 477 -0.95 2.32 16.10
CA GLY A 477 0.33 1.62 16.17
C GLY A 477 1.51 2.40 15.55
N ALA A 478 2.69 1.79 15.61
CA ALA A 478 3.89 2.27 14.91
C ALA A 478 3.79 1.88 13.43
N ASP A 479 3.99 2.85 12.54
CA ASP A 479 3.69 2.70 11.12
C ASP A 479 4.83 3.12 10.17
N ALA A 480 5.90 3.74 10.71
CA ALA A 480 7.04 4.18 9.93
C ALA A 480 8.14 3.11 9.93
N ILE A 481 8.33 2.44 8.80
CA ILE A 481 9.24 1.31 8.61
C ILE A 481 10.06 1.53 7.33
N ASP A 482 11.38 1.30 7.39
CA ASP A 482 12.24 1.28 6.19
C ASP A 482 12.21 -0.10 5.51
N TYR A 483 11.19 -0.31 4.71
CA TYR A 483 11.03 -1.55 3.96
C TYR A 483 12.08 -1.71 2.85
N LEU A 484 12.55 -0.59 2.27
CA LEU A 484 13.47 -0.64 1.14
C LEU A 484 14.85 -1.12 1.58
N ASP A 485 15.39 -0.61 2.69
CA ASP A 485 16.67 -1.09 3.23
C ASP A 485 16.62 -2.59 3.58
N ALA A 486 15.53 -3.03 4.20
CA ALA A 486 15.35 -4.44 4.53
C ALA A 486 15.30 -5.34 3.27
N LEU A 487 14.61 -4.89 2.22
CA LEU A 487 14.53 -5.61 0.95
C LEU A 487 15.87 -5.61 0.22
N GLU A 488 16.60 -4.48 0.17
CA GLU A 488 17.92 -4.40 -0.44
C GLU A 488 18.91 -5.39 0.18
N ARG A 489 18.98 -5.41 1.52
CA ARG A 489 19.84 -6.38 2.23
C ARG A 489 19.48 -7.82 1.89
N TRP A 490 18.19 -8.11 1.78
CA TRP A 490 17.73 -9.44 1.41
C TRP A 490 18.12 -9.83 -0.02
N VAL A 491 17.89 -8.93 -0.99
CA VAL A 491 18.22 -9.17 -2.41
C VAL A 491 19.73 -9.22 -2.65
N GLU A 492 20.48 -8.31 -2.04
CA GLU A 492 21.88 -8.07 -2.39
C GLU A 492 22.86 -8.87 -1.52
N LYS A 493 22.48 -9.15 -0.26
CA LYS A 493 23.34 -9.84 0.71
C LYS A 493 22.77 -11.17 1.19
N GLY A 494 21.53 -11.52 0.82
CA GLY A 494 20.85 -12.71 1.33
C GLY A 494 20.37 -12.58 2.77
N GLU A 495 20.43 -11.39 3.36
CA GLU A 495 20.02 -11.10 4.74
C GLU A 495 18.49 -10.95 4.82
N ALA A 496 17.80 -12.08 4.94
CA ALA A 496 16.35 -12.08 5.03
C ALA A 496 15.87 -11.39 6.32
N PRO A 497 14.88 -10.48 6.28
CA PRO A 497 14.45 -9.73 7.45
C PRO A 497 13.68 -10.63 8.45
N GLU A 498 14.32 -11.01 9.55
CA GLU A 498 13.70 -11.76 10.65
C GLU A 498 12.82 -10.87 11.54
N GLN A 499 13.01 -9.57 11.45
CA GLN A 499 12.15 -8.54 12.03
C GLN A 499 12.30 -7.23 11.27
N LEU A 500 11.28 -6.39 11.34
CA LEU A 500 11.30 -5.00 10.94
C LEU A 500 11.11 -4.12 12.18
N ILE A 501 11.68 -2.92 12.19
CA ILE A 501 11.48 -1.98 13.28
C ILE A 501 10.51 -0.90 12.82
N ALA A 502 9.33 -0.90 13.43
CA ALA A 502 8.32 0.12 13.24
C ALA A 502 8.50 1.26 14.26
N HIS A 503 8.36 2.49 13.81
CA HIS A 503 8.48 3.69 14.61
C HIS A 503 7.14 4.42 14.67
N LYS A 504 6.71 4.82 15.86
CA LYS A 504 5.59 5.75 16.03
C LYS A 504 6.09 7.17 15.93
N LEU A 505 5.82 7.85 14.83
CA LEU A 505 6.31 9.21 14.60
C LEU A 505 5.70 10.22 15.58
N VAL A 506 6.49 11.23 15.96
CA VAL A 506 6.01 12.38 16.76
C VAL A 506 5.01 13.19 15.93
N LYS A 507 5.32 13.42 14.66
CA LYS A 507 4.41 14.08 13.71
C LYS A 507 3.90 13.02 12.74
N GLN A 508 2.61 12.70 12.83
CA GLN A 508 1.98 11.81 11.86
C GLN A 508 1.99 12.42 10.47
N GLN A 509 2.23 11.59 9.48
CA GLN A 509 2.19 11.99 8.09
C GLN A 509 0.74 12.24 7.61
N SER A 510 0.59 13.09 6.58
CA SER A 510 -0.71 13.24 5.91
C SER A 510 -1.09 11.95 5.14
N TYR A 511 -2.37 11.79 4.83
CA TYR A 511 -2.86 10.62 4.06
C TYR A 511 -2.19 10.50 2.68
N LEU A 512 -1.97 11.62 2.01
CA LEU A 512 -1.27 11.67 0.72
C LEU A 512 0.25 11.49 0.86
N GLY A 513 0.75 11.33 2.09
CA GLY A 513 2.05 10.76 2.37
C GLY A 513 3.26 11.65 2.12
N LEU A 514 3.10 12.95 2.05
CA LEU A 514 4.20 13.87 1.89
C LEU A 514 4.27 14.84 3.08
N PRO A 515 5.46 15.13 3.59
CA PRO A 515 6.73 14.46 3.31
C PRO A 515 6.79 13.05 3.93
N ARG A 516 7.49 12.12 3.28
CA ARG A 516 7.78 10.79 3.85
C ARG A 516 8.86 10.89 4.92
N PRO A 517 8.92 9.97 5.92
CA PRO A 517 10.03 9.92 6.85
C PRO A 517 11.31 9.57 6.09
N ARG A 518 12.39 10.26 6.40
CA ARG A 518 13.73 9.96 5.87
C ARG A 518 14.43 9.00 6.82
N TYR A 519 14.86 7.88 6.31
CA TYR A 519 15.55 6.87 7.11
C TYR A 519 17.08 6.99 6.99
N PRO A 520 17.83 6.67 8.08
CA PRO A 520 17.33 6.26 9.39
C PRO A 520 16.74 7.42 10.21
N LEU A 521 15.66 7.12 10.95
CA LEU A 521 15.02 8.09 11.84
C LEU A 521 15.94 8.43 13.04
N LYS A 522 16.00 9.71 13.39
CA LYS A 522 16.77 10.20 14.53
C LYS A 522 15.95 10.16 15.82
N THR A 523 16.62 10.05 16.97
CA THR A 523 16.01 10.21 18.29
C THR A 523 15.29 11.56 18.36
N GLY A 524 14.02 11.55 18.80
CA GLY A 524 13.14 12.73 18.84
C GLY A 524 12.19 12.85 17.63
N GLU A 525 12.41 12.11 16.54
CA GLU A 525 11.47 12.05 15.41
C GLU A 525 10.38 11.01 15.65
N TYR A 526 10.58 10.07 16.59
CA TYR A 526 9.60 9.06 16.98
C TYR A 526 9.37 9.06 18.50
N LYS A 527 8.19 8.59 18.92
CA LYS A 527 7.78 8.47 20.33
C LYS A 527 8.27 7.14 20.92
N TRP A 528 8.11 6.05 20.21
CA TRP A 528 8.47 4.69 20.60
C TRP A 528 8.66 3.82 19.35
N ARG A 529 9.24 2.63 19.55
CA ARG A 529 9.50 1.65 18.49
C ARG A 529 8.93 0.30 18.89
N ARG A 530 8.59 -0.52 17.86
CA ARG A 530 8.16 -1.92 18.05
C ARG A 530 8.79 -2.80 16.97
N PRO A 531 9.20 -4.03 17.31
CA PRO A 531 9.53 -5.01 16.28
C PRO A 531 8.25 -5.53 15.65
N VAL A 532 8.29 -5.75 14.35
CA VAL A 532 7.27 -6.46 13.60
C VAL A 532 7.92 -7.72 13.05
N PHE A 533 7.40 -8.87 13.41
CA PHE A 533 7.94 -10.17 13.00
C PHE A 533 7.21 -10.70 11.76
N PRO A 534 7.85 -11.59 10.99
CA PRO A 534 7.18 -12.24 9.87
C PRO A 534 5.96 -13.07 10.34
N TYR A 535 4.84 -12.90 9.65
CA TYR A 535 3.63 -13.68 9.89
C TYR A 535 3.95 -15.20 9.87
N PRO A 536 3.40 -16.01 10.81
CA PRO A 536 2.28 -15.72 11.71
C PRO A 536 2.67 -15.20 13.11
N ASP A 537 3.92 -14.85 13.35
CA ASP A 537 4.37 -14.43 14.66
C ASP A 537 4.06 -12.93 14.89
N VAL A 538 3.73 -12.59 16.14
CA VAL A 538 3.57 -11.21 16.62
C VAL A 538 4.65 -10.88 17.64
N GLY A 539 4.92 -9.59 17.87
CA GLY A 539 5.78 -9.17 18.96
C GLY A 539 5.06 -9.30 20.30
N VAL A 540 5.70 -9.97 21.25
CA VAL A 540 5.24 -10.03 22.64
C VAL A 540 6.34 -9.49 23.55
N TYR A 541 5.97 -8.57 24.44
CA TYR A 541 6.88 -7.96 25.39
C TYR A 541 7.34 -8.97 26.45
N THR A 542 8.64 -9.02 26.72
CA THR A 542 9.23 -9.99 27.65
C THR A 542 8.93 -9.72 29.12
N GLY A 543 8.29 -8.60 29.44
CA GLY A 543 8.04 -8.15 30.81
C GLY A 543 9.26 -7.54 31.51
N LYS A 544 10.37 -7.33 30.79
CA LYS A 544 11.63 -6.80 31.32
C LYS A 544 12.15 -5.67 30.47
N GLY A 545 12.69 -4.63 31.11
CA GLY A 545 13.26 -3.46 30.42
C GLY A 545 12.21 -2.46 29.95
N ASP A 546 12.61 -1.54 29.09
CA ASP A 546 11.71 -0.55 28.49
C ASP A 546 10.93 -1.16 27.32
N SER A 547 9.59 -1.11 27.39
CA SER A 547 8.75 -1.59 26.28
C SER A 547 8.89 -0.76 24.99
N ALA A 548 9.49 0.44 25.05
CA ALA A 548 9.83 1.23 23.87
C ALA A 548 11.07 0.74 23.14
N ASP A 549 11.86 -0.16 23.74
CA ASP A 549 13.02 -0.78 23.12
C ASP A 549 12.64 -2.11 22.44
N PRO A 550 12.78 -2.23 21.12
CA PRO A 550 12.49 -3.46 20.38
C PRO A 550 13.27 -4.70 20.88
N ALA A 551 14.44 -4.52 21.51
CA ALA A 551 15.24 -5.61 22.05
C ALA A 551 14.53 -6.37 23.22
N ASN A 552 13.52 -5.78 23.83
CA ASN A 552 12.76 -6.36 24.92
C ASN A 552 11.49 -7.13 24.46
N TRP A 553 11.41 -7.41 23.17
CA TRP A 553 10.30 -8.13 22.54
C TRP A 553 10.78 -9.41 21.90
N GLN A 554 9.91 -10.39 21.84
CA GLN A 554 10.18 -11.69 21.20
C GLN A 554 9.04 -12.10 20.28
N PRO A 555 9.34 -12.88 19.20
CA PRO A 555 8.29 -13.42 18.36
C PRO A 555 7.49 -14.49 19.10
N GLN A 556 6.19 -14.43 18.97
CA GLN A 556 5.28 -15.44 19.52
C GLN A 556 4.05 -15.59 18.64
N ARG A 557 3.61 -16.83 18.45
CA ARG A 557 2.34 -17.12 17.79
C ARG A 557 1.21 -17.10 18.81
N LEU A 558 0.22 -16.22 18.60
CA LEU A 558 -0.98 -16.19 19.44
C LEU A 558 -1.98 -17.29 19.02
N PRO A 559 -2.70 -17.90 19.97
CA PRO A 559 -3.75 -18.85 19.64
C PRO A 559 -4.95 -18.13 19.01
N ILE A 560 -5.36 -18.57 17.83
CA ILE A 560 -6.55 -18.05 17.15
C ILE A 560 -7.75 -18.93 17.56
N PRO A 561 -8.80 -18.38 18.19
CA PRO A 561 -10.00 -19.13 18.56
C PRO A 561 -10.68 -19.76 17.33
N ALA A 562 -11.17 -20.98 17.45
CA ALA A 562 -11.76 -21.72 16.34
C ALA A 562 -13.00 -21.02 15.71
N ASN A 563 -13.70 -20.20 16.46
CA ASN A 563 -14.82 -19.38 16.01
C ASN A 563 -14.39 -18.08 15.30
N ALA A 564 -13.15 -17.61 15.54
CA ALA A 564 -12.58 -16.45 14.87
C ALA A 564 -12.01 -16.82 13.48
N ALA A 565 -11.53 -18.05 13.31
CA ALA A 565 -11.24 -18.63 12.01
C ALA A 565 -12.55 -18.97 11.29
N GLY A 566 -13.34 -17.97 10.95
CA GLY A 566 -14.71 -18.12 10.44
C GLY A 566 -14.91 -19.40 9.61
N LYS A 567 -16.10 -19.99 9.58
CA LYS A 567 -16.49 -21.25 8.90
C LYS A 567 -16.11 -21.36 7.40
N ALA A 568 -15.01 -20.76 7.00
CA ALA A 568 -14.45 -20.70 5.65
C ALA A 568 -13.62 -21.95 5.27
N ARG A 569 -13.69 -23.03 6.06
CA ARG A 569 -13.10 -24.31 5.69
C ARG A 569 -14.18 -25.39 5.57
N ARG A 570 -15.02 -25.28 4.55
CA ARG A 570 -15.66 -26.46 3.95
C ARG A 570 -15.79 -26.26 2.45
#